data_cfcb054b3b0e09dda8f620eb504d99f7
#
_entry.id   cfcb054b3b0e09dda8f620eb504d99f7
#
_cell.length_a   1.000
_cell.length_b   1.000
_cell.length_c   1.000
_cell.angle_alpha   90.00
_cell.angle_beta   90.00
_cell.angle_gamma   90.00
#
_symmetry.space_group_name_H-M   'P 1'
#
loop_
_entity.id
_entity.type
_entity.pdbx_description
1 polymer ?
#
loop_
_entity_poly.entity_id
_entity_poly.type
_entity_poly.pdbx_seq_one_letter_code
_entity_poly.pdbx_strand_id
1 'polypeptide(L)'
;MKRAYTNGILLDGTEQMQPEAHKILLTEDDKIIAIVDEGVDLDGYEVIDLHGGYLCPGLINLHVHLAGNGKPGAKPRDNAALVRKILSNGLTRAVAYRLVCSYAKLELLGGVTTIRTVGGIADFDTRCRDDAAAGRLLAPRILAANEGISVPGGHMAGSVAVAAHNNAEALAQLKKASGQKVDLVKLMITGGVLDATEKGTPGELKMKPEMVKAVCDEAHRLGYTVAAHTESPEGVKVALENGVDSIEHGAKMDDETIRLYKERGAFVCTTISPALPYALFDTAVSGASEKDQYNGKIVFDGVVESAKTALANGIPVALGNDVGCPYITQYDFWRELCYFHKYCGVSNQFALYTATLRNAQLAGVGDMTGSIEPGKSADFIVTKHNPLEDLRALQHLELVVCRGHVIKKPNPKRNKTVDALLDPYLE
;
A
#
# COMPACT_ATOMS: atom_id res chain seq x y z
N MET A 1 -21.25 -6.29 -20.09
CA MET A 1 -21.06 -5.27 -21.17
C MET A 1 -19.71 -5.54 -21.81
N LYS A 2 -19.68 -5.71 -23.13
CA LYS A 2 -18.46 -5.98 -23.90
C LYS A 2 -17.80 -4.67 -24.31
N ARG A 3 -16.48 -4.54 -24.10
CA ARG A 3 -15.67 -3.38 -24.52
C ARG A 3 -14.41 -3.82 -25.23
N ALA A 4 -14.02 -3.04 -26.23
CA ALA A 4 -12.78 -3.19 -26.95
C ALA A 4 -11.95 -1.90 -26.78
N TYR A 5 -10.75 -2.03 -26.25
CA TYR A 5 -9.79 -0.94 -26.07
C TYR A 5 -8.78 -1.02 -27.20
N THR A 6 -8.82 -0.02 -28.08
CA THR A 6 -8.10 0.01 -29.36
C THR A 6 -7.09 1.16 -29.42
N ASN A 7 -6.18 1.12 -30.40
CA ASN A 7 -5.24 2.21 -30.66
C ASN A 7 -4.43 2.60 -29.43
N GLY A 8 -3.95 1.60 -28.68
CA GLY A 8 -3.08 1.76 -27.52
C GLY A 8 -1.83 0.92 -27.63
N ILE A 9 -0.89 1.15 -26.72
CA ILE A 9 0.32 0.36 -26.53
C ILE A 9 0.15 -0.44 -25.23
N LEU A 10 0.19 -1.76 -25.33
CA LEU A 10 -0.02 -2.66 -24.20
C LEU A 10 1.29 -2.88 -23.44
N LEU A 11 1.23 -2.76 -22.12
CA LEU A 11 2.23 -3.22 -21.16
C LEU A 11 1.56 -4.29 -20.29
N ASP A 12 1.96 -5.56 -20.42
CA ASP A 12 1.24 -6.69 -19.82
C ASP A 12 1.38 -6.81 -18.29
N GLY A 13 2.36 -6.11 -17.70
CA GLY A 13 2.62 -6.12 -16.26
C GLY A 13 3.57 -7.20 -15.80
N THR A 14 4.11 -8.05 -16.69
CA THR A 14 5.14 -9.03 -16.35
C THR A 14 6.49 -8.34 -16.05
N GLU A 15 7.41 -9.07 -15.41
CA GLU A 15 8.76 -8.54 -15.12
C GLU A 15 9.52 -8.19 -16.41
N GLN A 16 9.25 -8.90 -17.51
CA GLN A 16 9.87 -8.71 -18.81
C GLN A 16 9.01 -7.90 -19.77
N MET A 17 7.95 -7.21 -19.28
CA MET A 17 7.02 -6.47 -20.13
C MET A 17 7.71 -5.59 -21.16
N GLN A 18 7.21 -5.60 -22.37
CA GLN A 18 7.65 -4.74 -23.46
C GLN A 18 6.42 -4.01 -24.06
N PRO A 19 6.58 -2.82 -24.61
CA PRO A 19 5.50 -2.14 -25.30
C PRO A 19 5.04 -2.93 -26.53
N GLU A 20 3.78 -3.37 -26.55
CA GLU A 20 3.15 -4.06 -27.66
C GLU A 20 2.12 -3.15 -28.35
N ALA A 21 2.42 -2.72 -29.58
CA ALA A 21 1.48 -2.00 -30.43
C ALA A 21 0.58 -2.97 -31.21
N HIS A 22 -0.49 -2.43 -31.84
CA HIS A 22 -1.40 -3.19 -32.70
C HIS A 22 -2.16 -4.32 -31.98
N LYS A 23 -2.36 -4.16 -30.67
CA LYS A 23 -3.18 -5.07 -29.85
C LYS A 23 -4.48 -4.38 -29.43
N ILE A 24 -5.53 -5.19 -29.35
CA ILE A 24 -6.84 -4.79 -28.83
C ILE A 24 -7.10 -5.59 -27.57
N LEU A 25 -7.37 -4.91 -26.45
CA LEU A 25 -7.82 -5.55 -25.22
C LEU A 25 -9.35 -5.68 -25.23
N LEU A 26 -9.85 -6.90 -25.12
CA LEU A 26 -11.28 -7.19 -25.06
C LEU A 26 -11.68 -7.53 -23.61
N THR A 27 -12.74 -6.88 -23.13
CA THR A 27 -13.32 -7.14 -21.81
C THR A 27 -14.80 -7.43 -21.90
N GLU A 28 -15.30 -8.24 -20.97
CA GLU A 28 -16.73 -8.45 -20.74
C GLU A 28 -17.01 -8.34 -19.24
N ASP A 29 -17.92 -7.43 -18.89
CA ASP A 29 -18.21 -7.05 -17.51
C ASP A 29 -16.95 -6.67 -16.72
N ASP A 30 -16.56 -7.48 -15.75
CA ASP A 30 -15.40 -7.26 -14.88
C ASP A 30 -14.15 -8.05 -15.30
N LYS A 31 -14.18 -8.73 -16.46
CA LYS A 31 -13.13 -9.66 -16.90
C LYS A 31 -12.44 -9.23 -18.20
N ILE A 32 -11.15 -9.50 -18.25
CA ILE A 32 -10.38 -9.53 -19.49
C ILE A 32 -10.72 -10.84 -20.21
N ILE A 33 -11.18 -10.76 -21.47
CA ILE A 33 -11.59 -11.92 -22.25
C ILE A 33 -10.48 -12.37 -23.20
N ALA A 34 -9.86 -11.42 -23.88
CA ALA A 34 -8.79 -11.71 -24.84
C ALA A 34 -7.92 -10.49 -25.11
N ILE A 35 -6.72 -10.74 -25.61
CA ILE A 35 -5.86 -9.78 -26.29
C ILE A 35 -5.74 -10.29 -27.72
N VAL A 36 -6.13 -9.47 -28.69
CA VAL A 36 -6.17 -9.85 -30.10
C VAL A 36 -5.43 -8.83 -30.96
N ASP A 37 -5.03 -9.23 -32.17
CA ASP A 37 -4.43 -8.30 -33.12
C ASP A 37 -5.47 -7.36 -33.73
N GLU A 38 -5.04 -6.20 -34.24
CA GLU A 38 -5.89 -5.28 -34.98
C GLU A 38 -6.49 -5.96 -36.23
N GLY A 39 -7.67 -5.49 -36.63
CA GLY A 39 -8.36 -6.01 -37.82
C GLY A 39 -9.44 -7.07 -37.53
N VAL A 40 -9.66 -7.44 -36.25
CA VAL A 40 -10.79 -8.30 -35.88
C VAL A 40 -12.10 -7.53 -35.92
N ASP A 41 -13.19 -8.28 -36.15
CA ASP A 41 -14.54 -7.72 -36.07
C ASP A 41 -14.89 -7.38 -34.61
N LEU A 42 -15.33 -6.15 -34.38
CA LEU A 42 -15.72 -5.61 -33.07
C LEU A 42 -17.24 -5.39 -32.96
N ASP A 43 -18.03 -6.01 -33.82
CA ASP A 43 -19.48 -5.90 -33.70
C ASP A 43 -19.97 -6.38 -32.33
N GLY A 44 -20.85 -5.60 -31.72
CA GLY A 44 -21.34 -5.84 -30.35
C GLY A 44 -20.43 -5.36 -29.23
N TYR A 45 -19.28 -4.74 -29.52
CA TYR A 45 -18.42 -4.11 -28.52
C TYR A 45 -18.60 -2.59 -28.45
N GLU A 46 -18.59 -2.02 -27.25
CA GLU A 46 -18.32 -0.60 -27.03
C GLU A 46 -16.82 -0.35 -27.30
N VAL A 47 -16.49 0.34 -28.39
CA VAL A 47 -15.10 0.64 -28.74
C VAL A 47 -14.62 1.88 -27.99
N ILE A 48 -13.50 1.77 -27.29
CA ILE A 48 -12.82 2.83 -26.57
C ILE A 48 -11.44 3.04 -27.21
N ASP A 49 -11.28 4.15 -27.92
CA ASP A 49 -10.01 4.55 -28.52
C ASP A 49 -9.07 5.11 -27.44
N LEU A 50 -7.87 4.55 -27.31
CA LEU A 50 -6.85 4.96 -26.36
C LEU A 50 -5.91 6.05 -26.92
N HIS A 51 -6.09 6.47 -28.18
CA HIS A 51 -5.36 7.57 -28.81
C HIS A 51 -3.83 7.46 -28.72
N GLY A 52 -3.29 6.25 -28.82
CA GLY A 52 -1.86 5.97 -28.68
C GLY A 52 -1.35 5.92 -27.24
N GLY A 53 -2.25 5.93 -26.25
CA GLY A 53 -1.89 5.83 -24.83
C GLY A 53 -1.36 4.45 -24.44
N TYR A 54 -0.62 4.40 -23.34
CA TYR A 54 -0.03 3.18 -22.78
C TYR A 54 -1.00 2.57 -21.75
N LEU A 55 -1.47 1.38 -22.05
CA LEU A 55 -2.32 0.59 -21.16
C LEU A 55 -1.44 -0.35 -20.34
N CYS A 56 -1.49 -0.22 -19.00
CA CYS A 56 -0.79 -1.11 -18.09
C CYS A 56 -1.72 -1.55 -16.95
N PRO A 57 -1.38 -2.62 -16.19
CA PRO A 57 -2.20 -3.04 -15.05
C PRO A 57 -2.41 -1.90 -14.07
N GLY A 58 -3.55 -1.90 -13.38
CA GLY A 58 -3.82 -0.98 -12.29
C GLY A 58 -2.82 -1.17 -11.15
N LEU A 59 -2.40 -0.08 -10.54
CA LEU A 59 -1.44 -0.11 -9.43
C LEU A 59 -2.04 -0.81 -8.21
N ILE A 60 -1.18 -1.44 -7.43
CA ILE A 60 -1.52 -2.17 -6.20
C ILE A 60 -0.67 -1.63 -5.07
N ASN A 61 -1.32 -1.04 -4.05
CA ASN A 61 -0.66 -0.45 -2.90
C ASN A 61 -0.82 -1.36 -1.67
N LEU A 62 0.28 -1.95 -1.17
CA LEU A 62 0.21 -2.94 -0.08
C LEU A 62 0.37 -2.36 1.32
N HIS A 63 0.44 -1.02 1.47
CA HIS A 63 0.49 -0.39 2.79
C HIS A 63 -0.34 0.89 2.83
N VAL A 64 -1.57 0.77 3.32
CA VAL A 64 -2.57 1.85 3.29
C VAL A 64 -3.24 2.02 4.65
N HIS A 65 -3.40 3.28 5.08
CA HIS A 65 -4.22 3.69 6.20
C HIS A 65 -5.33 4.65 5.75
N LEU A 66 -6.53 4.12 5.51
CA LEU A 66 -7.68 4.94 5.06
C LEU A 66 -8.20 5.93 6.12
N ALA A 67 -7.66 5.88 7.33
CA ALA A 67 -8.03 6.79 8.42
C ALA A 67 -7.32 8.15 8.36
N GLY A 68 -6.21 8.24 7.66
CA GLY A 68 -5.38 9.45 7.54
C GLY A 68 -5.69 10.27 6.29
N ASN A 69 -5.38 11.57 6.33
CA ASN A 69 -5.68 12.50 5.24
C ASN A 69 -4.45 12.98 4.44
N GLY A 70 -3.25 12.54 4.80
CA GLY A 70 -2.00 12.89 4.11
C GLY A 70 -1.58 14.36 4.23
N LYS A 71 -2.28 15.19 4.98
CA LYS A 71 -1.95 16.61 5.12
C LYS A 71 -0.82 16.82 6.12
N PRO A 72 0.06 17.81 5.89
CA PRO A 72 1.00 18.24 6.90
C PRO A 72 0.29 18.60 8.19
N GLY A 73 0.77 18.11 9.32
CA GLY A 73 0.24 18.42 10.64
C GLY A 73 1.16 19.43 11.35
N ALA A 74 0.69 20.64 11.60
CA ALA A 74 1.47 21.66 12.32
C ALA A 74 1.58 21.40 13.84
N LYS A 75 0.77 20.50 14.39
CA LYS A 75 0.75 20.21 15.84
C LYS A 75 0.50 18.72 16.08
N PRO A 76 1.17 18.13 17.07
CA PRO A 76 0.83 16.78 17.55
C PRO A 76 -0.65 16.72 17.95
N ARG A 77 -1.34 15.69 17.54
CA ARG A 77 -2.74 15.45 17.88
C ARG A 77 -2.86 14.17 18.71
N ASP A 78 -3.71 14.19 19.74
CA ASP A 78 -4.11 12.98 20.40
C ASP A 78 -5.09 12.21 19.50
N ASN A 79 -4.52 11.38 18.62
CA ASN A 79 -5.29 10.58 17.68
C ASN A 79 -6.18 9.55 18.40
N ALA A 80 -5.75 9.06 19.57
CA ALA A 80 -6.55 8.13 20.37
C ALA A 80 -7.81 8.81 20.92
N ALA A 81 -7.69 10.04 21.44
CA ALA A 81 -8.87 10.83 21.87
C ALA A 81 -9.79 11.15 20.69
N LEU A 82 -9.21 11.46 19.51
CA LEU A 82 -10.02 11.71 18.31
C LEU A 82 -10.81 10.48 17.90
N VAL A 83 -10.19 9.29 17.86
CA VAL A 83 -10.86 8.03 17.51
C VAL A 83 -11.96 7.70 18.54
N ARG A 84 -11.68 7.83 19.84
CA ARG A 84 -12.72 7.66 20.88
C ARG A 84 -13.94 8.59 20.63
N LYS A 85 -13.70 9.86 20.27
CA LYS A 85 -14.75 10.81 19.92
C LYS A 85 -15.52 10.39 18.66
N ILE A 86 -14.83 9.95 17.62
CA ILE A 86 -15.44 9.44 16.37
C ILE A 86 -16.38 8.27 16.68
N LEU A 87 -15.96 7.35 17.52
CA LEU A 87 -16.72 6.14 17.83
C LEU A 87 -17.80 6.33 18.89
N SER A 88 -17.86 7.49 19.56
CA SER A 88 -18.75 7.75 20.70
C SER A 88 -20.25 7.80 20.35
N ASN A 89 -20.59 8.09 19.09
CA ASN A 89 -21.98 8.11 18.64
C ASN A 89 -22.11 7.75 17.15
N GLY A 90 -23.34 7.38 16.74
CA GLY A 90 -23.62 6.92 15.38
C GLY A 90 -23.40 7.98 14.29
N LEU A 91 -23.61 9.27 14.59
CA LEU A 91 -23.44 10.34 13.60
C LEU A 91 -21.97 10.57 13.26
N THR A 92 -21.11 10.72 14.27
CA THR A 92 -19.66 10.91 14.07
C THR A 92 -19.05 9.69 13.41
N ARG A 93 -19.47 8.47 13.78
CA ARG A 93 -19.07 7.22 13.14
C ARG A 93 -19.46 7.19 11.66
N ALA A 94 -20.68 7.59 11.30
CA ALA A 94 -21.14 7.63 9.92
C ALA A 94 -20.37 8.66 9.08
N VAL A 95 -20.07 9.84 9.64
CA VAL A 95 -19.27 10.88 8.96
C VAL A 95 -17.85 10.38 8.72
N ALA A 96 -17.21 9.78 9.72
CA ALA A 96 -15.86 9.24 9.58
C ALA A 96 -15.81 8.09 8.56
N TYR A 97 -16.79 7.19 8.56
CA TYR A 97 -16.87 6.14 7.55
C TYR A 97 -16.98 6.70 6.12
N ARG A 98 -17.81 7.73 5.89
CA ARG A 98 -17.90 8.39 4.59
C ARG A 98 -16.56 9.00 4.16
N LEU A 99 -15.79 9.51 5.12
CA LEU A 99 -14.46 10.06 4.86
C LEU A 99 -13.48 8.96 4.44
N VAL A 100 -13.46 7.82 5.13
CA VAL A 100 -12.70 6.62 4.75
C VAL A 100 -13.05 6.18 3.33
N CYS A 101 -14.34 6.08 2.99
CA CYS A 101 -14.79 5.78 1.62
C CYS A 101 -14.30 6.79 0.59
N SER A 102 -14.26 8.09 0.96
CA SER A 102 -13.75 9.12 0.04
C SER A 102 -12.25 9.01 -0.20
N TYR A 103 -11.48 8.57 0.80
CA TYR A 103 -10.05 8.33 0.65
C TYR A 103 -9.76 7.09 -0.20
N ALA A 104 -10.52 6.00 -0.02
CA ALA A 104 -10.44 4.84 -0.91
C ALA A 104 -10.75 5.21 -2.38
N LYS A 105 -11.73 6.08 -2.61
CA LYS A 105 -12.01 6.61 -3.95
C LYS A 105 -10.85 7.43 -4.52
N LEU A 106 -10.14 8.21 -3.70
CA LEU A 106 -8.96 8.98 -4.15
C LEU A 106 -7.81 8.06 -4.57
N GLU A 107 -7.58 6.93 -3.87
CA GLU A 107 -6.63 5.89 -4.30
C GLU A 107 -6.97 5.42 -5.73
N LEU A 108 -8.23 5.07 -5.96
CA LEU A 108 -8.69 4.62 -7.28
C LEU A 108 -8.48 5.69 -8.36
N LEU A 109 -8.80 6.94 -8.07
CA LEU A 109 -8.58 8.06 -9.00
C LEU A 109 -7.08 8.33 -9.27
N GLY A 110 -6.20 7.92 -8.37
CA GLY A 110 -4.74 7.91 -8.52
C GLY A 110 -4.21 6.68 -9.27
N GLY A 111 -5.08 5.80 -9.79
CA GLY A 111 -4.68 4.63 -10.56
C GLY A 111 -4.47 3.36 -9.74
N VAL A 112 -4.71 3.40 -8.44
CA VAL A 112 -4.59 2.24 -7.55
C VAL A 112 -5.90 1.44 -7.59
N THR A 113 -5.87 0.26 -8.19
CA THR A 113 -7.06 -0.61 -8.37
C THR A 113 -7.20 -1.66 -7.27
N THR A 114 -6.13 -1.91 -6.51
CA THR A 114 -6.14 -2.80 -5.34
C THR A 114 -5.32 -2.19 -4.21
N ILE A 115 -5.83 -2.24 -2.99
CA ILE A 115 -5.13 -1.80 -1.78
C ILE A 115 -5.14 -2.88 -0.71
N ARG A 116 -4.09 -2.90 0.12
CA ARG A 116 -4.05 -3.66 1.38
C ARG A 116 -4.00 -2.66 2.53
N THR A 117 -5.06 -2.61 3.35
CA THR A 117 -5.04 -1.79 4.56
C THR A 117 -4.36 -2.54 5.69
N VAL A 118 -3.54 -1.84 6.47
CA VAL A 118 -2.69 -2.41 7.54
C VAL A 118 -2.83 -1.63 8.84
N GLY A 119 -4.05 -1.28 9.18
CA GLY A 119 -4.45 -0.54 10.36
C GLY A 119 -5.52 0.50 10.03
N GLY A 120 -6.66 0.41 10.69
CA GLY A 120 -7.83 1.23 10.43
C GLY A 120 -8.62 1.54 11.69
N ILE A 121 -9.79 2.16 11.54
CA ILE A 121 -10.69 2.51 12.64
C ILE A 121 -11.84 1.50 12.69
N ALA A 122 -11.93 0.74 13.77
CA ALA A 122 -12.99 -0.24 14.01
C ALA A 122 -13.13 -1.24 12.85
N ASP A 123 -14.31 -1.34 12.22
CA ASP A 123 -14.65 -2.22 11.11
C ASP A 123 -14.73 -1.48 9.76
N PHE A 124 -14.16 -0.27 9.66
CA PHE A 124 -14.40 0.58 8.51
C PHE A 124 -13.79 0.04 7.23
N ASP A 125 -12.64 -0.62 7.31
CA ASP A 125 -11.95 -1.14 6.12
C ASP A 125 -12.70 -2.33 5.52
N THR A 126 -13.10 -3.31 6.34
CA THR A 126 -13.91 -4.45 5.88
C THR A 126 -15.27 -4.01 5.36
N ARG A 127 -15.91 -3.04 6.00
CA ARG A 127 -17.16 -2.46 5.53
C ARG A 127 -16.96 -1.73 4.19
N CYS A 128 -15.88 -0.95 4.02
CA CYS A 128 -15.53 -0.28 2.77
C CYS A 128 -15.29 -1.31 1.66
N ARG A 129 -14.56 -2.40 1.95
CA ARG A 129 -14.38 -3.55 1.06
C ARG A 129 -15.71 -4.11 0.58
N ASP A 130 -16.59 -4.43 1.52
CA ASP A 130 -17.87 -5.07 1.23
C ASP A 130 -18.83 -4.15 0.46
N ASP A 131 -18.82 -2.84 0.76
CA ASP A 131 -19.58 -1.82 0.00
C ASP A 131 -19.02 -1.67 -1.43
N ALA A 132 -17.69 -1.71 -1.59
CA ALA A 132 -17.03 -1.67 -2.90
C ALA A 132 -17.30 -2.95 -3.71
N ALA A 133 -17.22 -4.12 -3.09
CA ALA A 133 -17.51 -5.40 -3.74
C ALA A 133 -18.97 -5.51 -4.20
N ALA A 134 -19.89 -4.93 -3.44
CA ALA A 134 -21.32 -4.90 -3.77
C ALA A 134 -21.71 -3.78 -4.78
N GLY A 135 -20.74 -3.02 -5.29
CA GLY A 135 -21.00 -1.91 -6.23
C GLY A 135 -21.68 -0.67 -5.60
N ARG A 136 -21.78 -0.61 -4.27
CA ARG A 136 -22.35 0.54 -3.55
C ARG A 136 -21.36 1.70 -3.42
N LEU A 137 -20.08 1.43 -3.63
CA LEU A 137 -18.99 2.38 -3.51
C LEU A 137 -18.01 2.21 -4.68
N LEU A 138 -17.65 3.33 -5.32
CA LEU A 138 -16.55 3.35 -6.27
C LEU A 138 -15.23 3.45 -5.50
N ALA A 139 -14.52 2.35 -5.41
CA ALA A 139 -13.26 2.21 -4.69
C ALA A 139 -12.42 1.06 -5.28
N PRO A 140 -11.11 0.96 -4.96
CA PRO A 140 -10.28 -0.18 -5.30
C PRO A 140 -10.84 -1.50 -4.73
N ARG A 141 -10.29 -2.62 -5.15
CA ARG A 141 -10.33 -3.87 -4.38
C ARG A 141 -9.58 -3.63 -3.06
N ILE A 142 -10.13 -4.10 -1.95
CA ILE A 142 -9.53 -3.89 -0.62
C ILE A 142 -9.24 -5.24 0.02
N LEU A 143 -8.00 -5.42 0.49
CA LEU A 143 -7.60 -6.45 1.44
C LEU A 143 -7.49 -5.77 2.81
N ALA A 144 -8.38 -6.12 3.73
CA ALA A 144 -8.62 -5.33 4.95
C ALA A 144 -8.08 -6.00 6.22
N ALA A 145 -7.27 -5.28 7.00
CA ALA A 145 -6.86 -5.71 8.34
C ALA A 145 -7.76 -5.14 9.46
N ASN A 146 -8.48 -4.03 9.21
CA ASN A 146 -9.12 -3.25 10.26
C ASN A 146 -8.12 -2.75 11.32
N GLU A 147 -8.48 -2.78 12.62
CA GLU A 147 -7.59 -2.35 13.70
C GLU A 147 -6.39 -3.31 13.82
N GLY A 148 -5.17 -2.76 13.80
CA GLY A 148 -3.97 -3.51 14.15
C GLY A 148 -3.92 -3.88 15.65
N ILE A 149 -2.95 -4.71 16.02
CA ILE A 149 -2.65 -5.06 17.41
C ILE A 149 -1.34 -4.38 17.80
N SER A 150 -1.38 -3.56 18.83
CA SER A 150 -0.24 -2.87 19.45
C SER A 150 -0.18 -3.18 20.95
N VAL A 151 0.69 -2.49 21.66
CA VAL A 151 0.81 -2.56 23.12
C VAL A 151 0.66 -1.16 23.73
N PRO A 152 0.42 -1.00 25.02
CA PRO A 152 0.41 0.31 25.67
C PRO A 152 1.70 1.09 25.40
N GLY A 153 1.59 2.32 24.88
CA GLY A 153 2.74 3.12 24.46
C GLY A 153 3.44 2.64 23.19
N GLY A 154 2.90 1.65 22.50
CA GLY A 154 3.37 1.18 21.20
C GLY A 154 2.82 2.01 20.04
N HIS A 155 3.35 1.76 18.85
CA HIS A 155 3.01 2.49 17.64
C HIS A 155 1.50 2.46 17.37
N MET A 156 0.94 3.63 17.07
CA MET A 156 -0.49 3.85 16.72
C MET A 156 -1.51 3.31 17.74
N ALA A 157 -1.10 2.97 18.97
CA ALA A 157 -1.96 2.45 20.02
C ALA A 157 -3.13 3.40 20.34
N GLY A 158 -4.37 2.87 20.31
CA GLY A 158 -5.59 3.62 20.54
C GLY A 158 -6.08 4.47 19.34
N SER A 159 -5.38 4.43 18.21
CA SER A 159 -5.82 5.10 16.97
C SER A 159 -6.21 4.07 15.89
N VAL A 160 -5.29 3.59 15.09
CA VAL A 160 -5.54 2.56 14.06
C VAL A 160 -5.10 1.16 14.52
N ALA A 161 -4.67 1.04 15.78
CA ALA A 161 -4.34 -0.21 16.45
C ALA A 161 -4.85 -0.22 17.88
N VAL A 162 -5.25 -1.40 18.38
CA VAL A 162 -5.69 -1.62 19.75
C VAL A 162 -4.48 -1.96 20.61
N ALA A 163 -4.39 -1.35 21.81
CA ALA A 163 -3.36 -1.68 22.78
C ALA A 163 -3.76 -2.94 23.56
N ALA A 164 -2.99 -4.03 23.46
CA ALA A 164 -3.13 -5.26 24.22
C ALA A 164 -2.08 -5.31 25.32
N HIS A 165 -2.50 -5.50 26.57
CA HIS A 165 -1.59 -5.52 27.74
C HIS A 165 -0.93 -6.91 27.94
N ASN A 166 -1.51 -7.95 27.36
CA ASN A 166 -1.06 -9.33 27.48
C ASN A 166 -1.54 -10.18 26.29
N ASN A 167 -1.04 -11.42 26.21
CA ASN A 167 -1.38 -12.35 25.12
C ASN A 167 -2.88 -12.63 25.03
N ALA A 168 -3.59 -12.70 26.16
CA ALA A 168 -5.03 -12.98 26.15
C ALA A 168 -5.82 -11.84 25.47
N GLU A 169 -5.45 -10.59 25.74
CA GLU A 169 -6.06 -9.43 25.10
C GLU A 169 -5.70 -9.34 23.60
N ALA A 170 -4.45 -9.65 23.22
CA ALA A 170 -4.03 -9.71 21.83
C ALA A 170 -4.82 -10.77 21.03
N LEU A 171 -4.98 -11.97 21.59
CA LEU A 171 -5.79 -13.05 21.01
C LEU A 171 -7.29 -12.71 20.98
N ALA A 172 -7.80 -11.99 21.98
CA ALA A 172 -9.18 -11.49 21.94
C ALA A 172 -9.40 -10.48 20.82
N GLN A 173 -8.44 -9.60 20.56
CA GLN A 173 -8.48 -8.67 19.43
C GLN A 173 -8.40 -9.42 18.08
N LEU A 174 -7.53 -10.41 17.95
CA LEU A 174 -7.47 -11.28 16.77
C LEU A 174 -8.81 -11.99 16.53
N LYS A 175 -9.43 -12.53 17.58
CA LYS A 175 -10.77 -13.17 17.48
C LYS A 175 -11.83 -12.17 17.01
N LYS A 176 -11.78 -10.91 17.50
CA LYS A 176 -12.68 -9.82 17.05
C LYS A 176 -12.45 -9.53 15.56
N ALA A 177 -11.20 -9.38 15.13
CA ALA A 177 -10.85 -9.14 13.73
C ALA A 177 -11.33 -10.29 12.82
N SER A 178 -11.14 -11.55 13.24
CA SER A 178 -11.65 -12.72 12.54
C SER A 178 -13.18 -12.69 12.42
N GLY A 179 -13.90 -12.30 13.48
CA GLY A 179 -15.36 -12.10 13.44
C GLY A 179 -15.81 -11.00 12.48
N GLN A 180 -14.94 -10.04 12.20
CA GLN A 180 -15.14 -8.98 11.20
C GLN A 180 -14.73 -9.41 9.79
N LYS A 181 -14.24 -10.65 9.60
CA LYS A 181 -13.83 -11.23 8.32
C LYS A 181 -12.71 -10.42 7.65
N VAL A 182 -11.69 -10.07 8.41
CA VAL A 182 -10.47 -9.44 7.86
C VAL A 182 -9.77 -10.37 6.87
N ASP A 183 -8.93 -9.82 6.00
CA ASP A 183 -8.17 -10.59 5.01
C ASP A 183 -6.75 -10.93 5.53
N LEU A 184 -6.26 -10.17 6.51
CA LEU A 184 -4.95 -10.35 7.15
C LEU A 184 -4.96 -9.76 8.56
N VAL A 185 -3.90 -10.03 9.31
CA VAL A 185 -3.67 -9.47 10.66
C VAL A 185 -2.50 -8.48 10.62
N LYS A 186 -2.60 -7.36 11.34
CA LYS A 186 -1.51 -6.38 11.47
C LYS A 186 -1.03 -6.28 12.91
N LEU A 187 0.29 -6.41 13.10
CA LEU A 187 1.01 -6.14 14.35
C LEU A 187 1.80 -4.84 14.28
N MET A 188 1.92 -4.16 15.42
CA MET A 188 2.84 -3.03 15.62
C MET A 188 3.91 -3.49 16.62
N ILE A 189 5.03 -4.02 16.10
CA ILE A 189 6.06 -4.68 16.93
C ILE A 189 7.01 -3.64 17.50
N THR A 190 7.40 -2.65 16.69
CA THR A 190 8.27 -1.56 17.15
C THR A 190 7.52 -0.25 17.26
N GLY A 191 8.14 0.76 17.88
CA GLY A 191 7.78 2.16 17.68
C GLY A 191 8.19 2.64 16.29
N GLY A 192 7.69 3.82 15.88
CA GLY A 192 8.11 4.54 14.69
C GLY A 192 9.04 5.71 15.02
N VAL A 193 9.35 6.54 14.02
CA VAL A 193 10.20 7.74 14.16
C VAL A 193 9.76 8.64 15.32
N LEU A 194 8.44 8.91 15.42
CA LEU A 194 7.88 9.82 16.42
C LEU A 194 7.66 9.16 17.79
N ASP A 195 7.68 7.84 17.87
CA ASP A 195 7.51 7.11 19.13
C ASP A 195 8.83 6.94 19.91
N ALA A 196 9.95 7.30 19.29
CA ALA A 196 11.27 7.19 19.90
C ALA A 196 11.43 8.17 21.08
N THR A 197 11.87 7.65 22.21
CA THR A 197 12.11 8.46 23.43
C THR A 197 13.39 9.26 23.32
N GLU A 198 14.41 8.73 22.64
CA GLU A 198 15.73 9.31 22.52
C GLU A 198 16.19 9.48 21.06
N LYS A 199 17.21 10.32 20.88
CA LYS A 199 17.90 10.46 19.60
C LYS A 199 18.76 9.22 19.33
N GLY A 200 18.56 8.59 18.16
CA GLY A 200 19.29 7.40 17.76
C GLY A 200 18.58 6.08 18.06
N THR A 201 17.35 6.11 18.59
CA THR A 201 16.58 4.92 18.94
C THR A 201 15.23 4.82 18.24
N PRO A 202 15.12 5.09 16.92
CA PRO A 202 13.87 4.82 16.23
C PRO A 202 13.64 3.30 16.18
N GLY A 203 12.38 2.88 16.17
CA GLY A 203 12.06 1.47 16.06
C GLY A 203 12.32 0.66 17.34
N GLU A 204 12.27 1.28 18.54
CA GLU A 204 12.35 0.54 19.80
C GLU A 204 11.36 -0.63 19.82
N LEU A 205 11.83 -1.82 20.25
CA LEU A 205 10.98 -2.98 20.42
C LEU A 205 9.93 -2.71 21.51
N LYS A 206 8.65 -2.77 21.14
CA LYS A 206 7.52 -2.50 22.05
C LYS A 206 6.74 -3.78 22.36
N MET A 207 6.50 -4.63 21.36
CA MET A 207 5.77 -5.89 21.55
C MET A 207 6.74 -7.02 21.87
N LYS A 208 6.48 -7.75 22.94
CA LYS A 208 7.33 -8.88 23.37
C LYS A 208 7.27 -10.04 22.38
N PRO A 209 8.38 -10.77 22.16
CA PRO A 209 8.43 -11.92 21.23
C PRO A 209 7.33 -12.96 21.48
N GLU A 210 7.00 -13.24 22.75
CA GLU A 210 5.97 -14.23 23.11
C GLU A 210 4.57 -13.80 22.67
N MET A 211 4.29 -12.49 22.63
CA MET A 211 3.02 -11.98 22.14
C MET A 211 2.97 -12.04 20.60
N VAL A 212 4.07 -11.69 19.91
CA VAL A 212 4.18 -11.82 18.46
C VAL A 212 3.92 -13.27 18.07
N LYS A 213 4.62 -14.22 18.71
CA LYS A 213 4.44 -15.65 18.45
C LYS A 213 3.02 -16.13 18.67
N ALA A 214 2.41 -15.77 19.81
CA ALA A 214 1.05 -16.19 20.14
C ALA A 214 0.03 -15.71 19.11
N VAL A 215 0.16 -14.45 18.61
CA VAL A 215 -0.73 -13.91 17.58
C VAL A 215 -0.46 -14.56 16.22
N CYS A 216 0.80 -14.75 15.82
CA CYS A 216 1.13 -15.38 14.54
C CYS A 216 0.65 -16.84 14.50
N ASP A 217 0.91 -17.64 15.54
CA ASP A 217 0.46 -19.03 15.60
C ASP A 217 -1.06 -19.14 15.45
N GLU A 218 -1.83 -18.31 16.15
CA GLU A 218 -3.29 -18.33 16.07
C GLU A 218 -3.82 -17.74 14.75
N ALA A 219 -3.19 -16.69 14.21
CA ALA A 219 -3.55 -16.13 12.92
C ALA A 219 -3.39 -17.17 11.79
N HIS A 220 -2.25 -17.87 11.77
CA HIS A 220 -1.99 -18.94 10.79
C HIS A 220 -2.95 -20.11 10.96
N ARG A 221 -3.27 -20.52 12.21
CA ARG A 221 -4.29 -21.55 12.47
C ARG A 221 -5.65 -21.17 11.90
N LEU A 222 -5.97 -19.88 11.85
CA LEU A 222 -7.21 -19.35 11.28
C LEU A 222 -7.12 -19.08 9.76
N GLY A 223 -5.93 -19.27 9.15
CA GLY A 223 -5.69 -19.06 7.72
C GLY A 223 -5.33 -17.62 7.32
N TYR A 224 -4.96 -16.76 8.28
CA TYR A 224 -4.54 -15.38 8.02
C TYR A 224 -3.03 -15.27 7.90
N THR A 225 -2.57 -14.43 7.01
CA THR A 225 -1.19 -13.90 7.02
C THR A 225 -1.06 -12.75 8.02
N VAL A 226 0.18 -12.53 8.50
CA VAL A 226 0.50 -11.49 9.47
C VAL A 226 1.49 -10.49 8.88
N ALA A 227 1.10 -9.21 8.84
CA ALA A 227 1.95 -8.08 8.51
C ALA A 227 2.41 -7.37 9.79
N ALA A 228 3.67 -6.92 9.84
CA ALA A 228 4.19 -6.24 11.03
C ALA A 228 4.94 -4.95 10.71
N HIS A 229 4.56 -3.85 11.40
CA HIS A 229 5.36 -2.63 11.45
C HIS A 229 6.65 -2.89 12.21
N THR A 230 7.79 -2.66 11.56
CA THR A 230 9.12 -2.81 12.12
C THR A 230 10.09 -1.81 11.50
N GLU A 231 10.71 -0.98 12.31
CA GLU A 231 11.68 0.05 11.89
C GLU A 231 13.06 -0.10 12.56
N SER A 232 13.38 -1.31 13.07
CA SER A 232 14.69 -1.62 13.62
C SER A 232 15.15 -3.04 13.28
N PRO A 233 16.46 -3.30 13.21
CA PRO A 233 16.99 -4.66 13.00
C PRO A 233 16.51 -5.68 14.03
N GLU A 234 16.42 -5.28 15.29
CA GLU A 234 15.90 -6.13 16.38
C GLU A 234 14.42 -6.48 16.14
N GLY A 235 13.59 -5.47 15.78
CA GLY A 235 12.17 -5.68 15.49
C GLY A 235 11.95 -6.62 14.32
N VAL A 236 12.76 -6.50 13.25
CA VAL A 236 12.71 -7.40 12.09
C VAL A 236 13.05 -8.84 12.49
N LYS A 237 14.12 -9.06 13.27
CA LYS A 237 14.48 -10.40 13.77
C LYS A 237 13.35 -11.01 14.60
N VAL A 238 12.84 -10.27 15.60
CA VAL A 238 11.73 -10.72 16.44
C VAL A 238 10.51 -11.08 15.59
N ALA A 239 10.18 -10.27 14.59
CA ALA A 239 9.07 -10.54 13.68
C ALA A 239 9.25 -11.88 12.93
N LEU A 240 10.40 -12.06 12.27
CA LEU A 240 10.69 -13.24 11.45
C LEU A 240 10.78 -14.53 12.29
N GLU A 241 11.46 -14.50 13.43
CA GLU A 241 11.59 -15.63 14.34
C GLU A 241 10.25 -16.10 14.90
N ASN A 242 9.29 -15.18 15.03
CA ASN A 242 7.99 -15.45 15.63
C ASN A 242 6.84 -15.56 14.63
N GLY A 243 7.13 -15.65 13.33
CA GLY A 243 6.16 -16.10 12.34
C GLY A 243 5.52 -15.04 11.47
N VAL A 244 6.00 -13.79 11.47
CA VAL A 244 5.47 -12.73 10.58
C VAL A 244 5.75 -13.06 9.11
N ASP A 245 4.78 -12.79 8.24
CA ASP A 245 4.84 -13.10 6.80
C ASP A 245 5.25 -11.89 5.96
N SER A 246 4.94 -10.67 6.41
CA SER A 246 5.31 -9.43 5.72
C SER A 246 5.85 -8.39 6.69
N ILE A 247 7.06 -7.94 6.40
CA ILE A 247 7.77 -6.90 7.15
C ILE A 247 7.48 -5.57 6.49
N GLU A 248 6.73 -4.72 7.19
CA GLU A 248 6.42 -3.37 6.71
C GLU A 248 7.55 -2.41 7.10
N HIS A 249 7.92 -1.52 6.18
CA HIS A 249 9.08 -0.61 6.24
C HIS A 249 10.40 -1.38 6.15
N GLY A 250 10.74 -2.11 7.17
CA GLY A 250 11.98 -2.86 7.27
C GLY A 250 13.12 -2.01 7.86
N ALA A 251 14.26 -2.65 8.03
CA ALA A 251 15.47 -2.05 8.56
C ALA A 251 16.71 -2.75 7.98
N LYS A 252 17.89 -2.21 8.25
CA LYS A 252 19.16 -2.80 7.86
C LYS A 252 19.24 -4.28 8.26
N MET A 253 19.67 -5.13 7.30
CA MET A 253 19.77 -6.58 7.48
C MET A 253 21.24 -7.01 7.67
N ASP A 254 21.46 -7.92 8.59
CA ASP A 254 22.66 -8.75 8.66
C ASP A 254 22.42 -10.13 8.02
N ASP A 255 23.46 -10.94 7.92
CA ASP A 255 23.41 -12.29 7.31
C ASP A 255 22.36 -13.19 7.98
N GLU A 256 22.20 -13.06 9.29
CA GLU A 256 21.21 -13.81 10.06
C GLU A 256 19.78 -13.40 9.68
N THR A 257 19.52 -12.10 9.57
CA THR A 257 18.22 -11.56 9.14
C THR A 257 17.88 -12.01 7.71
N ILE A 258 18.87 -11.99 6.80
CA ILE A 258 18.72 -12.50 5.42
C ILE A 258 18.33 -13.98 5.43
N ARG A 259 18.99 -14.81 6.26
CA ARG A 259 18.66 -16.22 6.45
C ARG A 259 17.24 -16.42 6.94
N LEU A 260 16.83 -15.66 7.96
CA LEU A 260 15.48 -15.72 8.55
C LEU A 260 14.38 -15.40 7.52
N TYR A 261 14.56 -14.37 6.69
CA TYR A 261 13.62 -14.06 5.60
C TYR A 261 13.43 -15.25 4.65
N LYS A 262 14.55 -15.87 4.24
CA LYS A 262 14.51 -17.01 3.30
C LYS A 262 13.86 -18.25 3.93
N GLU A 263 14.20 -18.56 5.17
CA GLU A 263 13.63 -19.69 5.92
C GLU A 263 12.12 -19.51 6.17
N ARG A 264 11.71 -18.29 6.49
CA ARG A 264 10.31 -17.94 6.71
C ARG A 264 9.51 -17.86 5.41
N GLY A 265 10.15 -17.51 4.29
CA GLY A 265 9.47 -17.16 3.06
C GLY A 265 8.74 -15.81 3.14
N ALA A 266 9.19 -14.96 4.06
CA ALA A 266 8.62 -13.64 4.26
C ALA A 266 9.10 -12.63 3.20
N PHE A 267 8.40 -11.51 3.07
CA PHE A 267 8.77 -10.43 2.16
C PHE A 267 8.86 -9.07 2.88
N VAL A 268 9.56 -8.13 2.25
CA VAL A 268 9.61 -6.73 2.67
C VAL A 268 8.54 -5.96 1.89
N CYS A 269 7.68 -5.24 2.58
CA CYS A 269 6.85 -4.19 1.99
C CYS A 269 7.51 -2.84 2.26
N THR A 270 8.36 -2.39 1.33
CA THR A 270 9.06 -1.12 1.48
C THR A 270 8.11 0.06 1.33
N THR A 271 8.37 1.12 2.12
CA THR A 271 7.59 2.36 2.13
C THR A 271 8.57 3.52 2.34
N ILE A 272 9.12 4.03 1.26
CA ILE A 272 10.11 5.12 1.31
C ILE A 272 9.42 6.44 1.64
N SER A 273 8.19 6.60 1.15
CA SER A 273 7.40 7.83 1.25
C SER A 273 7.26 8.41 2.67
N PRO A 274 6.88 7.66 3.73
CA PRO A 274 6.64 8.23 5.05
C PRO A 274 7.90 8.69 5.77
N ALA A 275 9.04 8.06 5.51
CA ALA A 275 10.31 8.44 6.13
C ALA A 275 10.96 9.66 5.46
N LEU A 276 10.70 9.90 4.17
CA LEU A 276 11.33 10.95 3.37
C LEU A 276 11.13 12.36 3.95
N PRO A 277 9.92 12.81 4.33
CA PRO A 277 9.72 14.14 4.88
C PRO A 277 10.49 14.38 6.20
N TYR A 278 10.57 13.36 7.06
CA TYR A 278 11.32 13.48 8.32
C TYR A 278 12.84 13.48 8.09
N ALA A 279 13.31 12.74 7.09
CA ALA A 279 14.74 12.62 6.81
C ALA A 279 15.31 13.80 6.00
N LEU A 280 14.56 14.29 5.01
CA LEU A 280 15.10 15.14 3.95
C LEU A 280 14.53 16.56 3.91
N PHE A 281 13.34 16.81 4.49
CA PHE A 281 12.81 18.18 4.54
C PHE A 281 13.57 19.03 5.56
N ASP A 282 13.64 20.34 5.29
CA ASP A 282 14.01 21.30 6.32
C ASP A 282 13.04 21.19 7.51
N THR A 283 13.59 21.29 8.74
CA THR A 283 12.78 21.19 9.96
C THR A 283 11.72 22.30 10.06
N ALA A 284 11.96 23.47 9.46
CA ALA A 284 10.95 24.52 9.36
C ALA A 284 9.75 24.11 8.48
N VAL A 285 9.93 23.18 7.54
CA VAL A 285 8.89 22.66 6.67
C VAL A 285 8.20 21.46 7.30
N SER A 286 8.98 20.47 7.76
CA SER A 286 8.46 19.24 8.35
C SER A 286 7.85 19.46 9.74
N GLY A 287 8.29 20.49 10.47
CA GLY A 287 7.97 20.69 11.88
C GLY A 287 8.62 19.64 12.80
N ALA A 288 9.51 18.81 12.26
CA ALA A 288 10.22 17.79 13.02
C ALA A 288 11.20 18.45 14.02
N SER A 289 11.32 17.86 15.21
CA SER A 289 12.41 18.21 16.13
C SER A 289 13.75 17.71 15.56
N GLU A 290 14.87 18.21 16.10
CA GLU A 290 16.21 17.70 15.73
C GLU A 290 16.33 16.20 16.00
N LYS A 291 15.72 15.70 17.08
CA LYS A 291 15.63 14.28 17.40
C LYS A 291 14.86 13.51 16.31
N ASP A 292 13.68 14.01 15.94
CA ASP A 292 12.81 13.33 14.98
C ASP A 292 13.43 13.32 13.57
N GLN A 293 14.13 14.40 13.18
CA GLN A 293 14.85 14.43 11.92
C GLN A 293 16.02 13.42 11.90
N TYR A 294 16.79 13.35 12.98
CA TYR A 294 17.87 12.39 13.09
C TYR A 294 17.35 10.93 13.04
N ASN A 295 16.29 10.64 13.79
CA ASN A 295 15.65 9.33 13.78
C ASN A 295 14.99 9.01 12.42
N GLY A 296 14.35 10.01 11.79
CA GLY A 296 13.81 9.89 10.45
C GLY A 296 14.88 9.53 9.40
N LYS A 297 16.10 10.08 9.53
CA LYS A 297 17.21 9.73 8.66
C LYS A 297 17.66 8.28 8.85
N ILE A 298 17.72 7.78 10.08
CA ILE A 298 18.04 6.36 10.36
C ILE A 298 16.99 5.45 9.72
N VAL A 299 15.70 5.77 9.88
CA VAL A 299 14.61 4.94 9.32
C VAL A 299 14.64 5.01 7.78
N PHE A 300 14.77 6.18 7.19
CA PHE A 300 14.87 6.34 5.74
C PHE A 300 16.00 5.51 5.13
N ASP A 301 17.22 5.64 5.69
CA ASP A 301 18.39 4.87 5.24
C ASP A 301 18.16 3.36 5.46
N GLY A 302 17.55 2.98 6.58
CA GLY A 302 17.22 1.59 6.91
C GLY A 302 16.22 0.97 5.94
N VAL A 303 15.15 1.68 5.58
CA VAL A 303 14.14 1.23 4.60
C VAL A 303 14.76 1.05 3.22
N VAL A 304 15.53 2.02 2.75
CA VAL A 304 16.22 1.94 1.45
C VAL A 304 17.22 0.80 1.42
N GLU A 305 18.07 0.67 2.46
CA GLU A 305 19.06 -0.41 2.55
C GLU A 305 18.39 -1.78 2.66
N SER A 306 17.29 -1.89 3.42
CA SER A 306 16.47 -3.10 3.51
C SER A 306 16.01 -3.57 2.14
N ALA A 307 15.41 -2.69 1.35
CA ALA A 307 14.94 -3.01 0.00
C ALA A 307 16.09 -3.45 -0.92
N LYS A 308 17.21 -2.72 -0.93
CA LYS A 308 18.40 -3.07 -1.72
C LYS A 308 18.97 -4.44 -1.35
N THR A 309 19.12 -4.69 -0.05
CA THR A 309 19.66 -5.95 0.47
C THR A 309 18.72 -7.11 0.16
N ALA A 310 17.39 -6.90 0.30
CA ALA A 310 16.39 -7.89 -0.05
C ALA A 310 16.50 -8.29 -1.54
N LEU A 311 16.52 -7.30 -2.45
CA LEU A 311 16.66 -7.54 -3.89
C LEU A 311 17.95 -8.29 -4.23
N ALA A 312 19.09 -7.86 -3.66
CA ALA A 312 20.39 -8.49 -3.91
C ALA A 312 20.43 -9.95 -3.42
N ASN A 313 19.60 -10.33 -2.48
CA ASN A 313 19.55 -11.68 -1.89
C ASN A 313 18.38 -12.53 -2.35
N GLY A 314 17.55 -12.05 -3.31
CA GLY A 314 16.38 -12.76 -3.81
C GLY A 314 15.22 -12.85 -2.80
N ILE A 315 15.22 -12.00 -1.77
CA ILE A 315 14.08 -11.82 -0.86
C ILE A 315 13.03 -10.99 -1.59
N PRO A 316 11.76 -11.41 -1.61
CA PRO A 316 10.73 -10.67 -2.30
C PRO A 316 10.51 -9.27 -1.71
N VAL A 317 10.38 -8.27 -2.59
CA VAL A 317 10.05 -6.89 -2.21
C VAL A 317 8.70 -6.52 -2.79
N ALA A 318 7.86 -5.93 -1.97
CA ALA A 318 6.59 -5.30 -2.30
C ALA A 318 6.69 -3.79 -2.13
N LEU A 319 5.76 -3.04 -2.73
CA LEU A 319 5.62 -1.60 -2.57
C LEU A 319 4.33 -1.24 -1.84
N GLY A 320 4.45 -0.33 -0.90
CA GLY A 320 3.37 0.43 -0.28
C GLY A 320 3.86 1.84 0.01
N ASN A 321 2.98 2.82 0.18
CA ASN A 321 3.44 4.19 0.45
C ASN A 321 3.03 4.73 1.81
N ASP A 322 2.39 3.90 2.64
CA ASP A 322 1.92 4.29 3.98
C ASP A 322 1.00 5.53 3.95
N VAL A 323 0.11 5.53 2.97
CA VAL A 323 -0.84 6.62 2.76
C VAL A 323 -1.68 6.88 4.01
N GLY A 324 -1.89 8.16 4.28
CA GLY A 324 -2.55 8.63 5.49
C GLY A 324 -1.60 9.27 6.48
N CYS A 325 -0.30 8.94 6.41
CA CYS A 325 0.76 9.66 7.12
C CYS A 325 0.92 11.10 6.59
N PRO A 326 1.48 12.02 7.38
CA PRO A 326 1.73 13.39 6.94
C PRO A 326 2.51 13.43 5.61
N TYR A 327 2.08 14.27 4.68
CA TYR A 327 2.60 14.43 3.31
C TYR A 327 2.29 13.28 2.34
N ILE A 328 1.73 12.15 2.78
CA ILE A 328 1.44 11.00 1.93
C ILE A 328 -0.05 10.99 1.56
N THR A 329 -0.36 11.46 0.36
CA THR A 329 -1.74 11.62 -0.10
C THR A 329 -2.24 10.38 -0.87
N GLN A 330 -3.57 10.19 -0.90
CA GLN A 330 -4.19 9.00 -1.46
C GLN A 330 -4.03 8.86 -2.99
N TYR A 331 -3.65 9.89 -3.69
CA TYR A 331 -3.48 9.88 -5.15
C TYR A 331 -2.01 9.79 -5.60
N ASP A 332 -1.07 9.65 -4.67
CA ASP A 332 0.37 9.83 -4.92
C ASP A 332 1.19 8.52 -4.88
N PHE A 333 0.56 7.35 -4.94
CA PHE A 333 1.30 6.08 -4.90
C PHE A 333 2.36 5.96 -6.02
N TRP A 334 2.13 6.61 -7.17
CA TRP A 334 3.12 6.68 -8.25
C TRP A 334 4.48 7.27 -7.81
N ARG A 335 4.51 8.14 -6.78
CA ARG A 335 5.75 8.67 -6.21
C ARG A 335 6.60 7.59 -5.54
N GLU A 336 5.96 6.61 -4.90
CA GLU A 336 6.70 5.49 -4.30
C GLU A 336 7.47 4.69 -5.36
N LEU A 337 6.91 4.53 -6.57
CA LEU A 337 7.61 3.89 -7.69
C LEU A 337 8.84 4.73 -8.12
N CYS A 338 8.68 6.06 -8.19
CA CYS A 338 9.81 6.97 -8.49
C CYS A 338 10.88 6.89 -7.39
N TYR A 339 10.50 6.86 -6.12
CA TYR A 339 11.44 6.73 -5.02
C TYR A 339 12.14 5.36 -5.02
N PHE A 340 11.41 4.29 -5.31
CA PHE A 340 11.99 2.96 -5.44
C PHE A 340 13.02 2.90 -6.58
N HIS A 341 12.70 3.48 -7.74
CA HIS A 341 13.66 3.65 -8.83
C HIS A 341 14.90 4.44 -8.38
N LYS A 342 14.69 5.65 -7.85
CA LYS A 342 15.75 6.60 -7.49
C LYS A 342 16.65 6.08 -6.37
N TYR A 343 16.07 5.66 -5.25
CA TYR A 343 16.82 5.33 -4.05
C TYR A 343 17.30 3.87 -4.01
N CYS A 344 16.56 2.95 -4.65
CA CYS A 344 16.95 1.53 -4.69
C CYS A 344 17.66 1.12 -5.97
N GLY A 345 17.67 1.97 -7.02
CA GLY A 345 18.42 1.72 -8.26
C GLY A 345 17.76 0.70 -9.18
N VAL A 346 16.48 0.41 -9.03
CA VAL A 346 15.73 -0.48 -9.91
C VAL A 346 15.34 0.23 -11.21
N SER A 347 15.08 -0.51 -12.29
CA SER A 347 14.53 0.07 -13.53
C SER A 347 13.08 0.53 -13.35
N ASN A 348 12.60 1.47 -14.20
CA ASN A 348 11.19 1.88 -14.23
C ASN A 348 10.27 0.67 -14.47
N GLN A 349 10.67 -0.23 -15.37
CA GLN A 349 9.96 -1.48 -15.65
C GLN A 349 9.82 -2.35 -14.40
N PHE A 350 10.91 -2.55 -13.65
CA PHE A 350 10.87 -3.36 -12.43
C PHE A 350 10.03 -2.68 -11.33
N ALA A 351 10.07 -1.35 -11.22
CA ALA A 351 9.22 -0.61 -10.28
C ALA A 351 7.73 -0.78 -10.63
N LEU A 352 7.37 -0.69 -11.91
CA LEU A 352 5.99 -0.90 -12.36
C LEU A 352 5.54 -2.35 -12.15
N TYR A 353 6.39 -3.33 -12.51
CA TYR A 353 6.14 -4.75 -12.23
C TYR A 353 5.90 -4.99 -10.73
N THR A 354 6.74 -4.40 -9.87
CA THR A 354 6.62 -4.55 -8.41
C THR A 354 5.29 -3.98 -7.90
N ALA A 355 4.90 -2.79 -8.39
CA ALA A 355 3.65 -2.13 -7.99
C ALA A 355 2.37 -2.73 -8.64
N THR A 356 2.51 -3.78 -9.46
CA THR A 356 1.40 -4.45 -10.14
C THR A 356 1.42 -5.96 -9.87
N LEU A 357 1.97 -6.77 -10.76
CA LEU A 357 1.92 -8.24 -10.66
C LEU A 357 2.64 -8.77 -9.41
N ARG A 358 3.81 -8.23 -9.08
CA ARG A 358 4.56 -8.69 -7.90
C ARG A 358 3.77 -8.44 -6.61
N ASN A 359 3.22 -7.24 -6.45
CA ASN A 359 2.36 -6.92 -5.31
C ASN A 359 1.11 -7.82 -5.26
N ALA A 360 0.49 -8.10 -6.43
CA ALA A 360 -0.65 -9.02 -6.49
C ALA A 360 -0.28 -10.43 -6.02
N GLN A 361 0.87 -10.96 -6.47
CA GLN A 361 1.37 -12.26 -6.07
C GLN A 361 1.63 -12.35 -4.57
N LEU A 362 2.33 -11.36 -4.01
CA LEU A 362 2.68 -11.31 -2.58
C LEU A 362 1.46 -11.10 -1.68
N ALA A 363 0.41 -10.48 -2.20
CA ALA A 363 -0.87 -10.32 -1.51
C ALA A 363 -1.84 -11.51 -1.70
N GLY A 364 -1.43 -12.57 -2.44
CA GLY A 364 -2.25 -13.75 -2.68
C GLY A 364 -3.41 -13.53 -3.67
N VAL A 365 -3.34 -12.48 -4.51
CA VAL A 365 -4.38 -12.16 -5.52
C VAL A 365 -3.85 -12.14 -6.95
N GLY A 366 -2.65 -12.70 -7.18
CA GLY A 366 -1.98 -12.70 -8.48
C GLY A 366 -2.74 -13.41 -9.60
N ASP A 367 -3.53 -14.43 -9.26
CA ASP A 367 -4.41 -15.12 -10.21
C ASP A 367 -5.63 -14.28 -10.61
N MET A 368 -5.93 -13.22 -9.85
CA MET A 368 -7.11 -12.41 -10.03
C MET A 368 -6.80 -11.08 -10.74
N THR A 369 -5.64 -10.46 -10.48
CA THR A 369 -5.28 -9.12 -10.94
C THR A 369 -3.76 -8.92 -11.00
N GLY A 370 -3.30 -7.76 -11.42
CA GLY A 370 -1.89 -7.35 -11.42
C GLY A 370 -1.18 -7.51 -12.76
N SER A 371 -1.76 -8.21 -13.72
CA SER A 371 -1.29 -8.29 -15.11
C SER A 371 -2.46 -8.27 -16.08
N ILE A 372 -2.18 -7.97 -17.36
CA ILE A 372 -3.16 -7.97 -18.43
C ILE A 372 -3.18 -9.35 -19.08
N GLU A 373 -4.04 -10.21 -18.56
CA GLU A 373 -4.18 -11.61 -19.00
C GLU A 373 -5.65 -12.02 -19.10
N PRO A 374 -6.04 -12.82 -20.12
CA PRO A 374 -7.38 -13.38 -20.19
C PRO A 374 -7.79 -14.14 -18.91
N GLY A 375 -9.01 -13.91 -18.45
CA GLY A 375 -9.56 -14.49 -17.21
C GLY A 375 -9.34 -13.65 -15.96
N LYS A 376 -8.37 -12.75 -15.94
CA LYS A 376 -8.15 -11.81 -14.83
C LYS A 376 -9.20 -10.69 -14.81
N SER A 377 -9.27 -9.99 -13.71
CA SER A 377 -10.12 -8.81 -13.54
C SER A 377 -9.68 -7.69 -14.48
N ALA A 378 -10.63 -6.99 -15.07
CA ALA A 378 -10.37 -5.80 -15.85
C ALA A 378 -9.98 -4.63 -14.93
N ASP A 379 -8.74 -4.68 -14.45
CA ASP A 379 -8.10 -3.72 -13.56
C ASP A 379 -6.87 -3.14 -14.27
N PHE A 380 -6.99 -1.98 -14.90
CA PHE A 380 -5.90 -1.34 -15.64
C PHE A 380 -6.03 0.17 -15.69
N ILE A 381 -4.93 0.81 -16.04
CA ILE A 381 -4.83 2.26 -16.23
C ILE A 381 -4.27 2.58 -17.61
N VAL A 382 -4.54 3.80 -18.07
CA VAL A 382 -3.98 4.32 -19.33
C VAL A 382 -3.29 5.64 -19.07
N THR A 383 -2.05 5.76 -19.51
CA THR A 383 -1.23 6.96 -19.46
C THR A 383 -1.00 7.50 -20.88
N LYS A 384 -0.76 8.79 -21.01
CA LYS A 384 -0.43 9.40 -22.30
C LYS A 384 1.01 9.09 -22.75
N HIS A 385 1.92 9.00 -21.80
CA HIS A 385 3.36 8.79 -22.05
C HIS A 385 3.79 7.44 -21.50
N ASN A 386 4.90 6.92 -22.01
CA ASN A 386 5.44 5.63 -21.62
C ASN A 386 5.94 5.61 -20.17
N PRO A 387 5.31 4.88 -19.26
CA PRO A 387 5.77 4.81 -17.85
C PRO A 387 7.08 4.01 -17.70
N LEU A 388 7.51 3.23 -18.70
CA LEU A 388 8.82 2.57 -18.69
C LEU A 388 9.95 3.54 -18.97
N GLU A 389 9.68 4.68 -19.65
CA GLU A 389 10.64 5.75 -19.88
C GLU A 389 10.67 6.74 -18.70
N ASP A 390 9.49 7.09 -18.18
CA ASP A 390 9.34 8.02 -17.06
C ASP A 390 8.12 7.65 -16.20
N LEU A 391 8.36 7.17 -14.98
CA LEU A 391 7.31 6.80 -14.04
C LEU A 391 6.37 7.98 -13.68
N ARG A 392 6.80 9.24 -13.88
CA ARG A 392 5.93 10.41 -13.67
C ARG A 392 4.74 10.46 -14.65
N ALA A 393 4.77 9.68 -15.73
CA ALA A 393 3.60 9.47 -16.59
C ALA A 393 2.37 8.96 -15.83
N LEU A 394 2.59 8.18 -14.76
CA LEU A 394 1.53 7.66 -13.87
C LEU A 394 0.80 8.73 -13.05
N GLN A 395 1.33 9.95 -13.00
CA GLN A 395 0.68 11.10 -12.35
C GLN A 395 -0.56 11.59 -13.12
N HIS A 396 -0.59 11.37 -14.44
CA HIS A 396 -1.61 11.89 -15.34
C HIS A 396 -2.27 10.75 -16.13
N LEU A 397 -3.39 10.27 -15.60
CA LEU A 397 -4.11 9.14 -16.17
C LEU A 397 -5.20 9.63 -17.14
N GLU A 398 -5.27 9.00 -18.31
CA GLU A 398 -6.36 9.19 -19.27
C GLU A 398 -7.56 8.30 -18.93
N LEU A 399 -7.30 7.13 -18.35
CA LEU A 399 -8.32 6.15 -18.00
C LEU A 399 -7.90 5.37 -16.75
N VAL A 400 -8.89 5.05 -15.91
CA VAL A 400 -8.78 4.00 -14.87
C VAL A 400 -9.94 3.03 -15.07
N VAL A 401 -9.63 1.75 -15.14
CA VAL A 401 -10.62 0.68 -15.14
C VAL A 401 -10.39 -0.20 -13.93
N CYS A 402 -11.44 -0.39 -13.13
CA CYS A 402 -11.39 -1.24 -11.96
C CYS A 402 -12.62 -2.14 -11.93
N ARG A 403 -12.40 -3.44 -11.97
CA ARG A 403 -13.48 -4.45 -12.08
C ARG A 403 -14.46 -4.10 -13.21
N GLY A 404 -13.90 -3.70 -14.37
CA GLY A 404 -14.68 -3.30 -15.55
C GLY A 404 -15.37 -1.92 -15.46
N HIS A 405 -15.32 -1.22 -14.31
CA HIS A 405 -15.83 0.14 -14.21
C HIS A 405 -14.83 1.13 -14.81
N VAL A 406 -15.27 1.85 -15.85
CA VAL A 406 -14.45 2.79 -16.62
C VAL A 406 -14.58 4.21 -16.06
N ILE A 407 -13.45 4.81 -15.68
CA ILE A 407 -13.34 6.19 -15.23
C ILE A 407 -12.48 6.95 -16.25
N LYS A 408 -13.11 7.77 -17.06
CA LYS A 408 -12.42 8.60 -18.06
C LYS A 408 -11.89 9.88 -17.40
N LYS A 409 -10.62 10.25 -17.72
CA LYS A 409 -9.92 11.45 -17.22
C LYS A 409 -10.07 11.61 -15.69
N PRO A 410 -9.59 10.64 -14.91
CA PRO A 410 -9.67 10.71 -13.45
C PRO A 410 -8.99 11.99 -12.96
N ASN A 411 -9.66 12.71 -12.08
CA ASN A 411 -9.18 14.00 -11.56
C ASN A 411 -9.30 14.02 -10.03
N PRO A 412 -8.35 13.41 -9.30
CA PRO A 412 -8.34 13.49 -7.85
C PRO A 412 -8.09 14.92 -7.37
N LYS A 413 -8.77 15.31 -6.31
CA LYS A 413 -8.51 16.61 -5.69
C LYS A 413 -7.11 16.62 -5.07
N ARG A 414 -6.18 17.33 -5.69
CA ARG A 414 -4.77 17.40 -5.29
C ARG A 414 -4.51 18.45 -4.22
N ASN A 415 -3.51 18.19 -3.37
CA ASN A 415 -2.92 19.14 -2.43
C ASN A 415 -1.64 19.74 -3.06
N LYS A 416 -1.79 20.85 -3.79
CA LYS A 416 -0.68 21.49 -4.51
C LYS A 416 0.51 21.85 -3.61
N THR A 417 0.28 22.14 -2.33
CA THR A 417 1.36 22.44 -1.38
C THR A 417 2.18 21.18 -1.09
N VAL A 418 1.53 20.06 -0.85
CA VAL A 418 2.24 18.77 -0.65
C VAL A 418 2.97 18.36 -1.92
N ASP A 419 2.30 18.47 -3.08
CA ASP A 419 2.92 18.15 -4.36
C ASP A 419 4.22 18.95 -4.58
N ALA A 420 4.17 20.28 -4.41
CA ALA A 420 5.33 21.15 -4.58
C ALA A 420 6.48 20.86 -3.60
N LEU A 421 6.18 20.36 -2.39
CA LEU A 421 7.19 19.96 -1.42
C LEU A 421 7.88 18.64 -1.78
N LEU A 422 7.16 17.70 -2.41
CA LEU A 422 7.67 16.38 -2.75
C LEU A 422 8.32 16.31 -4.14
N ASP A 423 7.91 17.16 -5.09
CA ASP A 423 8.41 17.14 -6.47
C ASP A 423 9.95 17.21 -6.59
N PRO A 424 10.68 18.03 -5.79
CA PRO A 424 12.14 18.08 -5.86
C PRO A 424 12.86 16.77 -5.53
N TYR A 425 12.19 15.83 -4.88
CA TYR A 425 12.76 14.54 -4.48
C TYR A 425 12.56 13.42 -5.49
N LEU A 426 11.92 13.73 -6.63
CA LEU A 426 11.72 12.78 -7.74
C LEU A 426 12.91 12.66 -8.68
N GLU A 427 13.76 13.72 -8.74
CA GLU A 427 14.93 13.83 -9.61
C GLU A 427 16.21 13.38 -8.95
#